data_4860c081b652de0451a2bf698da31b08
#
_entry.id   4860c081b652de0451a2bf698da31b08
#
_cell.length_a   1.000
_cell.length_b   1.000
_cell.length_c   1.000
_cell.angle_alpha   90.00
_cell.angle_beta   90.00
_cell.angle_gamma   90.00
#
_symmetry.space_group_name_H-M   'P 1'
#
loop_
_entity.id
_entity.type
_entity.pdbx_description
1 polymer ?
#
loop_
_entity_poly.entity_id
_entity_poly.type
_entity_poly.pdbx_seq_one_letter_code
_entity_poly.pdbx_strand_id
1 'polypeptide(L)'
;MKAKQNLEGARSAAYGKQSVEALQMTTNELAEGGLKQGVNKSIGTRQLVIEDIPQVAELFVKVFGAPGQKVDQDLIEYFKDLSFGNPISSTSQGGVVFSDESGNITSAVLGIPVGYLIDGEQIRGRMLCAFMASGKGSIRAAASVSTSARPQDPAEFCFSDNASPRSAGHGRAGGAKVLPQQSLVWERPYRPISAFILRWQKRLPASLVSTLCFLSRPLDVLIRRWFPSFSVAESFRPKSTTKIEICSSDQFRATALALIKSVRLRPEWSKQEFEWLYLMASRNHTLGKLKTYLVSSENGTTIGAFMVYEKAQRTVRLMHLFAPDAELQRVYRAFFDLYDQKGFCTAIGVMEQRAFMALTEQTRLFFKANSYFCVSTQNEAVLDAIQKGDVVFGGLASETWSQLTTDY
;
A
#
# COMPACT_ATOMS: atom_id res chain seq x y z
N MET A 1 -7.16 -29.47 -20.34
CA MET A 1 -6.55 -28.58 -19.34
C MET A 1 -5.03 -28.47 -19.47
N LYS A 2 -4.27 -29.54 -19.68
CA LYS A 2 -2.78 -29.49 -19.82
C LYS A 2 -2.24 -28.66 -20.98
N ALA A 3 -2.93 -28.58 -22.12
CA ALA A 3 -2.48 -27.80 -23.28
C ALA A 3 -2.54 -26.27 -23.09
N LYS A 4 -3.44 -25.77 -22.25
CA LYS A 4 -3.57 -24.33 -21.97
C LYS A 4 -2.47 -23.82 -21.01
N GLN A 5 -2.06 -24.64 -20.07
CA GLN A 5 -0.96 -24.30 -19.13
C GLN A 5 0.40 -24.22 -19.82
N ASN A 6 0.65 -25.08 -20.85
CA ASN A 6 1.90 -25.06 -21.60
C ASN A 6 2.02 -23.83 -22.53
N LEU A 7 0.91 -23.29 -23.02
CA LEU A 7 0.90 -22.07 -23.86
C LEU A 7 1.13 -20.80 -23.05
N GLU A 8 0.66 -20.73 -21.81
CA GLU A 8 0.91 -19.60 -20.90
C GLU A 8 2.35 -19.60 -20.40
N GLY A 9 2.92 -20.76 -20.08
CA GLY A 9 4.32 -20.89 -19.70
C GLY A 9 5.29 -20.52 -20.82
N ALA A 10 5.02 -20.91 -22.06
CA ALA A 10 5.85 -20.58 -23.22
C ALA A 10 5.76 -19.08 -23.60
N ARG A 11 4.59 -18.44 -23.46
CA ARG A 11 4.43 -17.00 -23.68
C ARG A 11 5.13 -16.17 -22.60
N SER A 12 5.12 -16.60 -21.33
CA SER A 12 5.83 -15.93 -20.25
C SER A 12 7.35 -15.99 -20.43
N ALA A 13 7.90 -17.12 -20.87
CA ALA A 13 9.34 -17.29 -21.09
C ALA A 13 9.86 -16.50 -22.32
N ALA A 14 9.08 -16.41 -23.40
CA ALA A 14 9.41 -15.61 -24.57
C ALA A 14 9.39 -14.10 -24.28
N TYR A 15 8.45 -13.64 -23.45
CA TYR A 15 8.36 -12.24 -23.05
C TYR A 15 9.53 -11.81 -22.12
N GLY A 16 9.98 -12.73 -21.26
CA GLY A 16 11.15 -12.46 -20.38
C GLY A 16 12.46 -12.30 -21.16
N LYS A 17 12.69 -13.09 -22.21
CA LYS A 17 13.91 -12.98 -23.03
C LYS A 17 14.00 -11.70 -23.84
N GLN A 18 12.91 -11.29 -24.51
CA GLN A 18 12.89 -10.03 -25.27
C GLN A 18 13.07 -8.80 -24.38
N SER A 19 12.57 -8.82 -23.14
CA SER A 19 12.75 -7.73 -22.19
C SER A 19 14.18 -7.61 -21.67
N VAL A 20 14.89 -8.73 -21.50
CA VAL A 20 16.29 -8.76 -21.05
C VAL A 20 17.24 -8.28 -22.16
N GLU A 21 17.03 -8.68 -23.40
CA GLU A 21 17.84 -8.21 -24.54
C GLU A 21 17.65 -6.71 -24.82
N ALA A 22 16.42 -6.19 -24.70
CA ALA A 22 16.16 -4.76 -24.81
C ALA A 22 16.81 -3.95 -23.68
N LEU A 23 16.93 -4.49 -22.45
CA LEU A 23 17.60 -3.85 -21.34
C LEU A 23 19.14 -3.82 -21.52
N GLN A 24 19.72 -4.91 -22.03
CA GLN A 24 21.17 -4.98 -22.23
C GLN A 24 21.68 -4.07 -23.36
N MET A 25 20.91 -3.81 -24.40
CA MET A 25 21.24 -2.81 -25.43
C MET A 25 21.21 -1.37 -24.89
N THR A 26 20.31 -1.07 -23.94
CA THR A 26 20.14 0.30 -23.42
C THR A 26 21.24 0.71 -22.43
N THR A 27 21.85 -0.24 -21.72
CA THR A 27 22.92 0.04 -20.73
C THR A 27 24.26 0.44 -21.39
N ASN A 28 24.54 -0.05 -22.58
CA ASN A 28 25.78 0.27 -23.30
C ASN A 28 25.72 1.64 -23.99
N GLU A 29 24.55 2.15 -24.38
CA GLU A 29 24.39 3.47 -25.02
C GLU A 29 24.37 4.64 -24.01
N LEU A 30 24.08 4.39 -22.71
CA LEU A 30 23.97 5.42 -21.68
C LEU A 30 25.33 5.84 -21.07
N ALA A 31 26.42 5.11 -21.35
CA ALA A 31 27.72 5.37 -20.78
C ALA A 31 28.50 6.50 -21.51
N GLU A 32 28.08 6.95 -22.69
CA GLU A 32 28.86 7.89 -23.53
C GLU A 32 28.32 9.33 -23.66
N GLY A 33 27.21 9.67 -22.96
CA GLY A 33 26.55 10.99 -23.06
C GLY A 33 26.93 11.96 -21.95
N GLY A 34 28.06 12.67 -22.08
CA GLY A 34 28.51 13.73 -21.15
C GLY A 34 27.59 14.96 -21.11
N LEU A 35 27.41 15.50 -19.92
CA LEU A 35 26.62 16.67 -19.52
C LEU A 35 26.99 17.98 -20.25
N LYS A 36 25.99 18.60 -20.85
CA LYS A 36 26.00 20.07 -21.13
C LYS A 36 24.75 20.70 -20.55
N GLN A 37 24.89 21.58 -19.58
CA GLN A 37 23.83 22.41 -19.00
C GLN A 37 23.38 23.49 -19.98
N GLY A 38 22.13 23.45 -20.36
CA GLY A 38 21.33 24.49 -21.00
C GLY A 38 19.88 24.09 -20.84
N VAL A 39 18.95 25.03 -20.63
CA VAL A 39 17.52 24.78 -20.52
C VAL A 39 16.97 24.16 -21.82
N ASN A 40 17.42 22.95 -22.12
CA ASN A 40 16.87 22.07 -23.14
C ASN A 40 16.04 21.02 -22.42
N LYS A 41 14.77 20.87 -22.81
CA LYS A 41 13.93 19.74 -22.46
C LYS A 41 14.67 18.46 -22.84
N SER A 42 15.44 17.90 -21.91
CA SER A 42 16.29 16.74 -22.17
C SER A 42 15.39 15.53 -22.45
N ILE A 43 15.56 14.96 -23.64
CA ILE A 43 14.97 13.66 -24.00
C ILE A 43 15.54 12.64 -23.01
N GLY A 44 14.65 11.84 -22.42
CA GLY A 44 15.05 10.75 -21.53
C GLY A 44 14.52 10.85 -20.12
N THR A 45 15.17 10.11 -19.22
CA THR A 45 14.75 9.97 -17.84
C THR A 45 15.41 11.01 -16.95
N ARG A 46 14.63 11.65 -16.12
CA ARG A 46 15.10 12.63 -15.12
C ARG A 46 14.24 12.61 -13.87
N GLN A 47 14.69 13.27 -12.83
CA GLN A 47 13.91 13.49 -11.61
C GLN A 47 12.68 14.35 -11.92
N LEU A 48 11.58 14.04 -11.22
CA LEU A 48 10.35 14.81 -11.24
C LEU A 48 10.61 16.19 -10.59
N VAL A 49 10.16 17.25 -11.25
CA VAL A 49 10.14 18.61 -10.70
C VAL A 49 8.70 19.11 -10.61
N ILE A 50 8.46 20.16 -9.81
CA ILE A 50 7.10 20.64 -9.53
C ILE A 50 6.37 21.12 -10.79
N GLU A 51 7.11 21.62 -11.76
CA GLU A 51 6.62 22.10 -13.06
C GLU A 51 6.06 20.95 -13.94
N ASP A 52 6.44 19.71 -13.65
CA ASP A 52 5.98 18.53 -14.37
C ASP A 52 4.58 18.08 -13.94
N ILE A 53 4.16 18.47 -12.75
CA ILE A 53 2.93 17.95 -12.12
C ILE A 53 1.71 18.05 -13.03
N PRO A 54 1.45 19.14 -13.77
CA PRO A 54 0.32 19.18 -14.69
C PRO A 54 0.36 18.07 -15.75
N GLN A 55 1.51 17.84 -16.38
CA GLN A 55 1.66 16.78 -17.39
C GLN A 55 1.59 15.38 -16.77
N VAL A 56 2.11 15.21 -15.57
CA VAL A 56 2.02 13.95 -14.82
C VAL A 56 0.56 13.64 -14.45
N ALA A 57 -0.22 14.65 -14.05
CA ALA A 57 -1.65 14.51 -13.79
C ALA A 57 -2.43 14.13 -15.06
N GLU A 58 -2.09 14.73 -16.21
CA GLU A 58 -2.66 14.35 -17.51
C GLU A 58 -2.35 12.90 -17.87
N LEU A 59 -1.08 12.49 -17.69
CA LEU A 59 -0.67 11.10 -17.92
C LEU A 59 -1.41 10.14 -16.98
N PHE A 60 -1.59 10.51 -15.72
CA PHE A 60 -2.33 9.71 -14.74
C PHE A 60 -3.78 9.50 -15.17
N VAL A 61 -4.50 10.55 -15.49
CA VAL A 61 -5.89 10.47 -15.95
C VAL A 61 -5.98 9.66 -17.23
N LYS A 62 -5.03 9.80 -18.15
CA LYS A 62 -4.98 9.01 -19.39
C LYS A 62 -4.78 7.51 -19.16
N VAL A 63 -4.05 7.12 -18.12
CA VAL A 63 -3.71 5.70 -17.81
C VAL A 63 -4.75 5.05 -16.90
N PHE A 64 -5.23 5.78 -15.89
CA PHE A 64 -6.07 5.23 -14.82
C PHE A 64 -7.49 5.81 -14.78
N GLY A 65 -7.69 7.00 -15.36
CA GLY A 65 -8.98 7.68 -15.35
C GLY A 65 -10.04 7.01 -16.23
N ALA A 66 -11.29 7.43 -16.02
CA ALA A 66 -12.39 7.01 -16.86
C ALA A 66 -12.28 7.62 -18.27
N PRO A 67 -12.83 6.97 -19.31
CA PRO A 67 -12.85 7.53 -20.66
C PRO A 67 -13.46 8.93 -20.68
N GLY A 68 -12.70 9.92 -21.18
CA GLY A 68 -13.14 11.31 -21.27
C GLY A 68 -12.99 12.12 -19.99
N GLN A 69 -12.45 11.53 -18.91
CA GLN A 69 -12.12 12.26 -17.69
C GLN A 69 -11.08 13.34 -17.98
N LYS A 70 -11.31 14.54 -17.43
CA LYS A 70 -10.38 15.67 -17.51
C LYS A 70 -9.60 15.76 -16.19
N VAL A 71 -8.40 16.29 -16.28
CA VAL A 71 -7.63 16.68 -15.09
C VAL A 71 -8.35 17.87 -14.43
N ASP A 72 -8.56 17.78 -13.12
CA ASP A 72 -9.03 18.88 -12.30
C ASP A 72 -7.88 19.51 -11.50
N GLN A 73 -8.11 20.68 -10.96
CA GLN A 73 -7.12 21.39 -10.18
C GLN A 73 -6.81 20.68 -8.85
N ASP A 74 -7.80 19.98 -8.28
CA ASP A 74 -7.66 19.26 -7.02
C ASP A 74 -6.65 18.10 -7.15
N LEU A 75 -6.68 17.41 -8.29
CA LEU A 75 -5.69 16.35 -8.60
C LEU A 75 -4.26 16.93 -8.73
N ILE A 76 -4.13 18.08 -9.40
CA ILE A 76 -2.83 18.76 -9.53
C ILE A 76 -2.28 19.16 -8.16
N GLU A 77 -3.09 19.78 -7.31
CA GLU A 77 -2.68 20.17 -5.95
C GLU A 77 -2.38 18.93 -5.09
N TYR A 78 -3.17 17.87 -5.22
CA TYR A 78 -2.91 16.62 -4.53
C TYR A 78 -1.55 16.02 -4.93
N PHE A 79 -1.18 16.04 -6.21
CA PHE A 79 0.12 15.58 -6.68
C PHE A 79 1.28 16.43 -6.18
N LYS A 80 1.11 17.76 -6.12
CA LYS A 80 2.10 18.65 -5.52
C LYS A 80 2.33 18.31 -4.05
N ASP A 81 1.23 18.21 -3.28
CA ASP A 81 1.29 17.84 -1.87
C ASP A 81 1.96 16.47 -1.67
N LEU A 82 1.59 15.47 -2.49
CA LEU A 82 2.10 14.11 -2.39
C LEU A 82 3.59 14.01 -2.68
N SER A 83 4.06 14.70 -3.72
CA SER A 83 5.44 14.58 -4.21
C SER A 83 6.41 15.52 -3.52
N PHE A 84 5.95 16.70 -3.07
CA PHE A 84 6.80 17.78 -2.58
C PHE A 84 6.40 18.30 -1.20
N GLY A 85 5.20 17.99 -0.70
CA GLY A 85 4.71 18.46 0.59
C GLY A 85 5.22 17.67 1.80
N ASN A 86 5.86 16.51 1.59
CA ASN A 86 6.40 15.71 2.69
C ASN A 86 7.59 16.43 3.35
N PRO A 87 7.59 16.63 4.68
CA PRO A 87 8.66 17.35 5.40
C PRO A 87 10.05 16.74 5.27
N ILE A 88 10.16 15.45 4.95
CA ILE A 88 11.44 14.77 4.74
C ILE A 88 11.85 14.71 3.26
N SER A 89 11.04 15.28 2.35
CA SER A 89 11.35 15.32 0.93
C SER A 89 12.61 16.15 0.66
N SER A 90 13.54 15.55 -0.05
CA SER A 90 14.55 16.30 -0.82
C SER A 90 14.08 16.43 -2.27
N THR A 91 14.52 17.44 -2.97
CA THR A 91 14.18 17.71 -4.39
C THR A 91 14.44 16.52 -5.33
N SER A 92 15.29 15.58 -4.91
CA SER A 92 15.65 14.38 -5.70
C SER A 92 14.78 13.15 -5.46
N GLN A 93 13.76 13.22 -4.59
CA GLN A 93 13.02 12.01 -4.15
C GLN A 93 11.55 11.96 -4.58
N GLY A 94 11.03 13.03 -5.22
CA GLY A 94 9.61 13.15 -5.59
C GLY A 94 9.13 12.22 -6.71
N GLY A 95 10.02 11.49 -7.35
CA GLY A 95 9.71 10.58 -8.45
C GLY A 95 10.61 10.75 -9.66
N VAL A 96 10.32 9.97 -10.70
CA VAL A 96 11.08 9.91 -11.95
C VAL A 96 10.13 10.03 -13.14
N VAL A 97 10.49 10.83 -14.13
CA VAL A 97 9.75 11.00 -15.38
C VAL A 97 10.62 10.68 -16.59
N PHE A 98 9.98 10.31 -17.70
CA PHE A 98 10.60 10.19 -19.00
C PHE A 98 9.93 11.15 -19.99
N SER A 99 10.72 12.03 -20.60
CA SER A 99 10.27 12.97 -21.63
C SER A 99 10.66 12.48 -23.03
N ASP A 100 9.73 12.57 -23.97
CA ASP A 100 9.97 12.30 -25.39
C ASP A 100 10.69 13.47 -26.09
N GLU A 101 10.96 13.33 -27.39
CA GLU A 101 11.61 14.35 -28.23
C GLU A 101 10.84 15.68 -28.30
N SER A 102 9.53 15.65 -28.09
CA SER A 102 8.67 16.84 -28.03
C SER A 102 8.61 17.46 -26.63
N GLY A 103 9.28 16.85 -25.65
CA GLY A 103 9.27 17.26 -24.24
C GLY A 103 8.00 16.89 -23.50
N ASN A 104 7.19 15.95 -24.05
CA ASN A 104 6.02 15.45 -23.37
C ASN A 104 6.42 14.31 -22.42
N ILE A 105 5.81 14.29 -21.22
CA ILE A 105 6.01 13.19 -20.27
C ILE A 105 5.18 11.99 -20.72
N THR A 106 5.86 10.91 -21.09
CA THR A 106 5.23 9.67 -21.59
C THR A 106 5.32 8.51 -20.62
N SER A 107 6.16 8.62 -19.59
CA SER A 107 6.19 7.69 -18.45
C SER A 107 6.59 8.41 -17.18
N ALA A 108 6.04 7.96 -16.06
CA ALA A 108 6.36 8.50 -14.74
C ALA A 108 6.15 7.45 -13.65
N VAL A 109 6.87 7.61 -12.55
CA VAL A 109 6.62 6.99 -11.25
C VAL A 109 6.77 8.04 -10.16
N LEU A 110 5.80 8.14 -9.28
CA LEU A 110 5.89 9.02 -8.13
C LEU A 110 6.66 8.33 -7.00
N GLY A 111 7.38 9.10 -6.21
CA GLY A 111 8.12 8.64 -5.05
C GLY A 111 7.68 9.40 -3.80
N ILE A 112 7.35 8.68 -2.75
CA ILE A 112 7.04 9.25 -1.44
C ILE A 112 8.17 8.82 -0.51
N PRO A 113 9.00 9.74 -0.02
CA PRO A 113 10.04 9.41 0.94
C PRO A 113 9.41 9.01 2.28
N VAL A 114 9.99 8.03 2.94
CA VAL A 114 9.60 7.54 4.27
C VAL A 114 10.88 7.27 5.06
N GLY A 115 11.00 7.86 6.25
CA GLY A 115 12.10 7.60 7.16
C GLY A 115 12.00 6.20 7.78
N TYR A 116 13.10 5.44 7.73
CA TYR A 116 13.18 4.10 8.30
C TYR A 116 14.43 3.93 9.17
N LEU A 117 14.37 2.95 10.04
CA LEU A 117 15.54 2.39 10.73
C LEU A 117 15.73 0.94 10.29
N ILE A 118 16.98 0.54 10.08
CA ILE A 118 17.42 -0.86 9.96
C ILE A 118 18.44 -1.13 11.06
N ASP A 119 18.13 -2.09 11.94
CA ASP A 119 19.00 -2.43 13.10
C ASP A 119 19.38 -1.22 14.00
N GLY A 120 18.55 -0.17 13.98
CA GLY A 120 18.74 1.08 14.73
C GLY A 120 19.44 2.20 13.95
N GLU A 121 19.95 1.94 12.76
CA GLU A 121 20.59 2.91 11.87
C GLU A 121 19.57 3.52 10.88
N GLN A 122 19.71 4.81 10.61
CA GLN A 122 18.81 5.50 9.67
C GLN A 122 19.03 5.03 8.24
N ILE A 123 17.95 4.73 7.54
CA ILE A 123 17.93 4.42 6.12
C ILE A 123 16.76 5.15 5.44
N ARG A 124 16.99 5.58 4.21
CA ARG A 124 15.95 6.28 3.44
C ARG A 124 15.09 5.27 2.66
N GLY A 125 13.81 5.18 3.02
CA GLY A 125 12.81 4.47 2.25
C GLY A 125 12.18 5.40 1.21
N ARG A 126 11.84 4.85 0.03
CA ARG A 126 11.04 5.55 -0.97
C ARG A 126 9.95 4.61 -1.46
N MET A 127 8.71 4.98 -1.15
CA MET A 127 7.54 4.27 -1.65
C MET A 127 7.25 4.74 -3.08
N LEU A 128 7.25 3.81 -4.02
CA LEU A 128 6.94 4.06 -5.43
C LEU A 128 5.46 3.82 -5.67
N CYS A 129 4.77 4.82 -6.20
CA CYS A 129 3.34 4.78 -6.51
C CYS A 129 3.05 5.33 -7.89
N ALA A 130 1.84 5.07 -8.39
CA ALA A 130 1.35 5.56 -9.68
C ALA A 130 2.34 5.36 -10.83
N PHE A 131 2.90 4.15 -10.98
CA PHE A 131 3.75 3.83 -12.13
C PHE A 131 2.91 3.80 -13.40
N MET A 132 3.19 4.71 -14.34
CA MET A 132 2.39 4.94 -15.54
C MET A 132 3.25 5.14 -16.78
N ALA A 133 2.71 4.67 -17.91
CA ALA A 133 3.31 4.90 -19.22
C ALA A 133 2.22 4.87 -20.28
N SER A 134 2.30 5.77 -21.26
CA SER A 134 1.34 5.87 -22.34
C SER A 134 1.97 6.42 -23.62
N GLY A 135 1.41 6.03 -24.75
CA GLY A 135 1.84 6.52 -26.07
C GLY A 135 2.82 5.59 -26.78
N LYS A 136 3.33 6.07 -27.93
CA LYS A 136 4.30 5.36 -28.75
C LYS A 136 5.65 5.29 -28.01
N GLY A 137 6.27 4.12 -27.96
CA GLY A 137 7.53 3.94 -27.20
C GLY A 137 7.37 3.78 -25.69
N SER A 138 6.13 3.65 -25.18
CA SER A 138 5.84 3.56 -23.74
C SER A 138 6.56 2.41 -23.01
N ILE A 139 6.87 1.31 -23.68
CA ILE A 139 7.58 0.17 -23.09
C ILE A 139 9.02 0.57 -22.76
N ARG A 140 9.73 1.25 -23.68
CA ARG A 140 11.10 1.75 -23.46
C ARG A 140 11.11 2.82 -22.35
N ALA A 141 10.19 3.77 -22.40
CA ALA A 141 10.01 4.80 -21.38
C ALA A 141 9.75 4.21 -19.99
N ALA A 142 8.86 3.23 -19.91
CA ALA A 142 8.56 2.53 -18.65
C ALA A 142 9.77 1.77 -18.10
N ALA A 143 10.52 1.08 -18.95
CA ALA A 143 11.74 0.37 -18.56
C ALA A 143 12.80 1.36 -18.02
N SER A 144 12.99 2.48 -18.72
CA SER A 144 13.93 3.53 -18.34
C SER A 144 13.56 4.15 -16.97
N VAL A 145 12.28 4.54 -16.79
CA VAL A 145 11.77 5.06 -15.50
C VAL A 145 11.94 4.04 -14.38
N SER A 146 11.58 2.78 -14.62
CA SER A 146 11.71 1.70 -13.63
C SER A 146 13.17 1.47 -13.22
N THR A 147 14.11 1.58 -14.14
CA THR A 147 15.56 1.45 -13.86
C THR A 147 16.07 2.65 -13.08
N SER A 148 15.74 3.87 -13.51
CA SER A 148 16.20 5.11 -12.86
C SER A 148 15.56 5.36 -11.48
N ALA A 149 14.40 4.77 -11.22
CA ALA A 149 13.76 4.87 -9.91
C ALA A 149 14.44 4.01 -8.84
N ARG A 150 15.39 3.13 -9.19
CA ARG A 150 16.05 2.28 -8.21
C ARG A 150 17.10 3.05 -7.42
N PRO A 151 17.26 2.71 -6.13
CA PRO A 151 18.32 3.29 -5.33
C PRO A 151 19.69 2.82 -5.84
N GLN A 152 20.60 3.75 -5.96
CA GLN A 152 22.01 3.49 -6.26
C GLN A 152 22.86 3.51 -4.98
N ASP A 153 22.34 4.12 -3.93
CA ASP A 153 22.98 4.23 -2.62
C ASP A 153 22.51 3.06 -1.72
N PRO A 154 23.43 2.28 -1.11
CA PRO A 154 23.06 1.27 -0.10
C PRO A 154 22.31 1.83 1.12
N ALA A 155 22.42 3.14 1.41
CA ALA A 155 21.63 3.81 2.43
C ALA A 155 20.18 4.10 2.00
N GLU A 156 19.75 3.57 0.85
CA GLU A 156 18.40 3.72 0.33
C GLU A 156 17.76 2.38 -0.03
N PHE A 157 16.44 2.33 0.04
CA PHE A 157 15.65 1.29 -0.58
C PHE A 157 14.37 1.89 -1.17
N CYS A 158 13.82 1.25 -2.19
CA CYS A 158 12.52 1.61 -2.69
C CYS A 158 11.60 0.38 -2.72
N PHE A 159 10.30 0.63 -2.55
CA PHE A 159 9.29 -0.42 -2.58
C PHE A 159 7.98 0.09 -3.16
N SER A 160 7.13 -0.83 -3.61
CA SER A 160 5.74 -0.58 -4.00
C SER A 160 4.91 -1.75 -3.48
N ASP A 161 3.79 -1.48 -2.84
CA ASP A 161 2.90 -2.49 -2.27
C ASP A 161 1.61 -2.70 -3.07
N ASN A 162 1.44 -1.94 -4.14
CA ASN A 162 0.26 -2.01 -5.02
C ASN A 162 0.64 -2.17 -6.49
N ALA A 163 1.76 -2.82 -6.78
CA ALA A 163 2.21 -3.02 -8.15
C ALA A 163 1.25 -3.94 -8.93
N SER A 164 0.87 -3.52 -10.14
CA SER A 164 0.16 -4.36 -11.09
C SER A 164 1.05 -5.52 -11.58
N PRO A 165 0.50 -6.59 -12.20
CA PRO A 165 1.32 -7.64 -12.80
C PRO A 165 2.37 -7.12 -13.79
N ARG A 166 2.03 -6.07 -14.56
CA ARG A 166 2.95 -5.42 -15.50
C ARG A 166 4.06 -4.66 -14.76
N SER A 167 3.68 -3.83 -13.77
CA SER A 167 4.66 -3.09 -12.96
C SER A 167 5.60 -4.02 -12.21
N ALA A 168 5.09 -5.12 -11.65
CA ALA A 168 5.90 -6.15 -11.01
C ALA A 168 6.82 -6.88 -12.02
N GLY A 169 6.38 -7.07 -13.26
CA GLY A 169 7.20 -7.59 -14.37
C GLY A 169 8.37 -6.67 -14.69
N HIS A 170 8.13 -5.38 -14.85
CA HIS A 170 9.19 -4.36 -15.02
C HIS A 170 10.13 -4.30 -13.81
N GLY A 171 9.58 -4.35 -12.59
CA GLY A 171 10.37 -4.41 -11.37
C GLY A 171 11.32 -5.61 -11.35
N ARG A 172 10.82 -6.83 -11.65
CA ARG A 172 11.66 -8.05 -11.71
C ARG A 172 12.75 -7.96 -12.77
N ALA A 173 12.39 -7.57 -14.00
CA ALA A 173 13.36 -7.37 -15.08
C ALA A 173 14.46 -6.40 -14.67
N GLY A 174 14.11 -5.50 -13.81
CA GLY A 174 14.99 -4.54 -13.19
C GLY A 174 15.68 -4.97 -11.90
N GLY A 175 15.60 -6.22 -11.46
CA GLY A 175 16.27 -6.72 -10.26
C GLY A 175 15.50 -6.48 -8.96
N ALA A 176 14.29 -5.91 -8.98
CA ALA A 176 13.47 -5.84 -7.78
C ALA A 176 13.00 -7.24 -7.35
N LYS A 177 12.99 -7.48 -6.04
CA LYS A 177 12.40 -8.69 -5.46
C LYS A 177 10.91 -8.50 -5.30
N VAL A 178 10.13 -9.51 -5.71
CA VAL A 178 8.67 -9.55 -5.53
C VAL A 178 8.35 -10.52 -4.42
N LEU A 179 7.61 -10.05 -3.41
CA LEU A 179 7.35 -10.76 -2.17
C LEU A 179 5.86 -11.14 -2.11
N PRO A 180 5.52 -12.44 -2.31
CA PRO A 180 4.11 -12.86 -2.38
C PRO A 180 3.34 -12.68 -1.07
N GLN A 181 4.00 -12.84 0.08
CA GLN A 181 3.33 -12.81 1.39
C GLN A 181 2.77 -11.42 1.70
N GLN A 182 3.56 -10.36 1.47
CA GLN A 182 3.14 -8.96 1.68
C GLN A 182 2.11 -8.50 0.64
N SER A 183 1.87 -9.31 -0.40
CA SER A 183 0.87 -9.05 -1.45
C SER A 183 -0.53 -9.56 -1.08
N LEU A 184 -0.67 -10.22 0.06
CA LEU A 184 -1.95 -10.79 0.49
C LEU A 184 -2.78 -9.75 1.24
N VAL A 185 -4.08 -9.79 0.97
CA VAL A 185 -5.10 -9.08 1.74
C VAL A 185 -5.97 -10.12 2.43
N TRP A 186 -6.25 -9.89 3.70
CA TRP A 186 -7.20 -10.69 4.45
C TRP A 186 -8.55 -9.97 4.57
N GLU A 187 -9.61 -10.76 4.65
CA GLU A 187 -10.97 -10.32 4.87
C GLU A 187 -11.66 -11.22 5.89
N ARG A 188 -12.27 -10.60 6.91
CA ARG A 188 -13.10 -11.28 7.91
C ARG A 188 -14.54 -10.77 7.82
N PRO A 189 -15.47 -11.54 7.26
CA PRO A 189 -16.89 -11.21 7.32
C PRO A 189 -17.44 -11.51 8.73
N TYR A 190 -18.09 -10.52 9.33
CA TYR A 190 -18.89 -10.69 10.55
C TYR A 190 -20.35 -11.01 10.21
N ARG A 191 -20.82 -10.46 9.09
CA ARG A 191 -22.17 -10.62 8.55
C ARG A 191 -22.04 -11.11 7.11
N PRO A 192 -22.13 -12.43 6.89
CA PRO A 192 -21.73 -13.03 5.62
C PRO A 192 -22.53 -12.55 4.42
N ILE A 193 -23.88 -12.38 4.56
CA ILE A 193 -24.72 -11.90 3.46
C ILE A 193 -24.44 -10.43 3.16
N SER A 194 -24.42 -9.59 4.20
CA SER A 194 -24.08 -8.17 4.05
C SER A 194 -22.67 -7.98 3.45
N ALA A 195 -21.69 -8.77 3.91
CA ALA A 195 -20.33 -8.75 3.36
C ALA A 195 -20.30 -9.17 1.88
N PHE A 196 -21.10 -10.17 1.50
CA PHE A 196 -21.24 -10.58 0.10
C PHE A 196 -21.84 -9.46 -0.75
N ILE A 197 -22.91 -8.80 -0.30
CA ILE A 197 -23.53 -7.65 -0.99
C ILE A 197 -22.50 -6.53 -1.19
N LEU A 198 -21.71 -6.24 -0.16
CA LEU A 198 -20.67 -5.19 -0.23
C LEU A 198 -19.58 -5.47 -1.26
N ARG A 199 -19.30 -6.73 -1.61
CA ARG A 199 -18.36 -7.05 -2.71
C ARG A 199 -18.86 -6.57 -4.08
N TRP A 200 -20.18 -6.41 -4.24
CA TRP A 200 -20.81 -5.94 -5.48
C TRP A 200 -21.07 -4.43 -5.48
N GLN A 201 -20.65 -3.68 -4.43
CA GLN A 201 -20.93 -2.25 -4.30
C GLN A 201 -20.43 -1.40 -5.47
N LYS A 202 -19.35 -1.80 -6.18
CA LYS A 202 -18.86 -1.10 -7.37
C LYS A 202 -19.81 -1.25 -8.60
N ARG A 203 -20.73 -2.22 -8.59
CA ARG A 203 -21.64 -2.54 -9.70
C ARG A 203 -23.07 -2.11 -9.42
N LEU A 204 -23.39 -1.72 -8.20
CA LEU A 204 -24.74 -1.40 -7.75
C LEU A 204 -24.78 0.05 -7.22
N PRO A 205 -25.91 0.77 -7.42
CA PRO A 205 -26.10 2.08 -6.80
C PRO A 205 -25.98 1.99 -5.27
N ALA A 206 -25.35 3.01 -4.65
CA ALA A 206 -25.11 3.03 -3.21
C ALA A 206 -26.39 2.89 -2.35
N SER A 207 -27.51 3.49 -2.81
CA SER A 207 -28.81 3.35 -2.17
C SER A 207 -29.30 1.90 -2.15
N LEU A 208 -29.16 1.19 -3.28
CA LEU A 208 -29.55 -0.21 -3.38
C LEU A 208 -28.68 -1.10 -2.48
N VAL A 209 -27.37 -0.88 -2.45
CA VAL A 209 -26.45 -1.60 -1.55
C VAL A 209 -26.88 -1.40 -0.10
N SER A 210 -27.17 -0.17 0.32
CA SER A 210 -27.61 0.13 1.68
C SER A 210 -28.93 -0.57 2.03
N THR A 211 -29.90 -0.54 1.11
CA THR A 211 -31.21 -1.23 1.29
C THR A 211 -31.04 -2.74 1.39
N LEU A 212 -30.25 -3.35 0.49
CA LEU A 212 -29.99 -4.79 0.52
C LEU A 212 -29.26 -5.22 1.80
N CYS A 213 -28.27 -4.45 2.26
CA CYS A 213 -27.59 -4.70 3.52
C CYS A 213 -28.55 -4.54 4.73
N PHE A 214 -29.53 -3.64 4.66
CA PHE A 214 -30.54 -3.52 5.71
C PHE A 214 -31.47 -4.75 5.73
N LEU A 215 -31.99 -5.16 4.58
CA LEU A 215 -32.87 -6.31 4.44
C LEU A 215 -32.19 -7.66 4.76
N SER A 216 -30.86 -7.74 4.57
CA SER A 216 -30.11 -8.98 4.88
C SER A 216 -29.84 -9.20 6.37
N ARG A 217 -30.06 -8.19 7.23
CA ARG A 217 -29.78 -8.30 8.68
C ARG A 217 -30.41 -9.50 9.38
N PRO A 218 -31.72 -9.80 9.19
CA PRO A 218 -32.32 -10.97 9.82
C PRO A 218 -31.67 -12.30 9.41
N LEU A 219 -31.31 -12.42 8.12
CA LEU A 219 -30.60 -13.57 7.60
C LEU A 219 -29.18 -13.68 8.16
N ASP A 220 -28.46 -12.57 8.27
CA ASP A 220 -27.14 -12.56 8.92
C ASP A 220 -27.23 -12.99 10.39
N VAL A 221 -28.27 -12.58 11.13
CA VAL A 221 -28.51 -13.03 12.52
C VAL A 221 -28.76 -14.54 12.57
N LEU A 222 -29.59 -15.06 11.65
CA LEU A 222 -29.90 -16.48 11.57
C LEU A 222 -28.66 -17.32 11.24
N ILE A 223 -27.87 -16.89 10.25
CA ILE A 223 -26.62 -17.57 9.87
C ILE A 223 -25.63 -17.55 11.04
N ARG A 224 -25.47 -16.44 11.74
CA ARG A 224 -24.58 -16.35 12.90
C ARG A 224 -25.02 -17.26 14.05
N ARG A 225 -26.32 -17.46 14.22
CA ARG A 225 -26.88 -18.40 15.22
C ARG A 225 -26.56 -19.86 14.85
N TRP A 226 -26.63 -20.21 13.56
CA TRP A 226 -26.33 -21.56 13.09
C TRP A 226 -24.84 -21.83 12.91
N PHE A 227 -24.07 -20.78 12.61
CA PHE A 227 -22.63 -20.85 12.44
C PHE A 227 -21.93 -19.83 13.36
N PRO A 228 -21.75 -20.18 14.64
CA PRO A 228 -21.15 -19.30 15.65
C PRO A 228 -19.76 -18.78 15.29
N SER A 229 -19.04 -19.49 14.40
CA SER A 229 -17.71 -19.08 13.92
C SER A 229 -17.67 -17.72 13.18
N PHE A 230 -18.83 -17.17 12.78
CA PHE A 230 -18.92 -15.79 12.29
C PHE A 230 -18.96 -14.75 13.43
N SER A 231 -19.26 -15.16 14.67
CA SER A 231 -19.14 -14.32 15.87
C SER A 231 -17.77 -14.48 16.50
N VAL A 232 -17.14 -13.38 16.88
CA VAL A 232 -15.83 -13.42 17.55
C VAL A 232 -16.00 -13.87 19.00
N ALA A 233 -17.08 -13.46 19.65
CA ALA A 233 -17.33 -13.74 21.06
C ALA A 233 -17.54 -15.23 21.40
N GLU A 234 -18.08 -16.02 20.45
CA GLU A 234 -18.40 -17.43 20.67
C GLU A 234 -17.25 -18.39 20.29
N SER A 235 -16.28 -17.89 19.51
CA SER A 235 -15.21 -18.75 18.95
C SER A 235 -14.09 -19.06 19.94
N PHE A 236 -13.94 -18.25 21.00
CA PHE A 236 -12.84 -18.41 21.98
C PHE A 236 -13.22 -17.92 23.38
N ARG A 237 -13.05 -18.76 24.39
CA ARG A 237 -13.07 -18.39 25.79
C ARG A 237 -11.63 -18.36 26.35
N PRO A 238 -11.21 -17.42 27.21
CA PRO A 238 -11.98 -16.44 27.97
C PRO A 238 -12.10 -15.09 27.24
N LYS A 239 -13.11 -14.27 27.62
CA LYS A 239 -13.21 -12.86 27.20
C LYS A 239 -11.89 -12.17 27.51
N SER A 240 -11.21 -11.66 26.48
CA SER A 240 -10.06 -10.80 26.71
C SER A 240 -10.56 -9.49 27.34
N THR A 241 -10.25 -9.26 28.57
CA THR A 241 -10.53 -8.01 29.29
C THR A 241 -9.52 -6.95 28.86
N THR A 242 -9.67 -6.49 27.63
CA THR A 242 -8.89 -5.38 27.10
C THR A 242 -9.76 -4.14 27.01
N LYS A 243 -9.21 -3.00 27.36
CA LYS A 243 -9.83 -1.69 27.20
C LYS A 243 -9.33 -1.08 25.89
N ILE A 244 -10.25 -0.59 25.06
CA ILE A 244 -9.92 0.06 23.79
C ILE A 244 -10.42 1.51 23.86
N GLU A 245 -9.54 2.46 23.62
CA GLU A 245 -9.84 3.88 23.68
C GLU A 245 -9.37 4.59 22.41
N ILE A 246 -10.16 5.58 21.95
CA ILE A 246 -9.74 6.47 20.87
C ILE A 246 -8.62 7.36 21.41
N CYS A 247 -7.58 7.55 20.61
CA CYS A 247 -6.46 8.42 20.95
C CYS A 247 -6.19 9.46 19.86
N SER A 248 -5.40 10.47 20.19
CA SER A 248 -4.90 11.41 19.19
C SER A 248 -3.86 10.77 18.28
N SER A 249 -3.64 11.37 17.11
CA SER A 249 -2.59 10.95 16.16
C SER A 249 -1.20 10.94 16.82
N ASP A 250 -0.91 11.91 17.66
CA ASP A 250 0.39 12.04 18.34
C ASP A 250 0.59 10.95 19.43
N GLN A 251 -0.46 10.66 20.21
CA GLN A 251 -0.44 9.53 21.16
C GLN A 251 -0.27 8.19 20.42
N PHE A 252 -0.98 8.01 19.31
CA PHE A 252 -0.82 6.82 18.47
C PHE A 252 0.61 6.69 17.98
N ARG A 253 1.20 7.75 17.38
CA ARG A 253 2.58 7.75 16.88
C ARG A 253 3.57 7.34 17.96
N ALA A 254 3.52 8.03 19.10
CA ALA A 254 4.45 7.75 20.20
C ALA A 254 4.37 6.30 20.70
N THR A 255 3.14 5.79 20.85
CA THR A 255 2.90 4.40 21.27
C THR A 255 3.33 3.41 20.19
N ALA A 256 3.00 3.67 18.93
CA ALA A 256 3.37 2.81 17.79
C ALA A 256 4.90 2.64 17.72
N LEU A 257 5.66 3.74 17.77
CA LEU A 257 7.13 3.69 17.74
C LEU A 257 7.72 2.92 18.93
N ALA A 258 7.12 3.04 20.11
CA ALA A 258 7.56 2.28 21.28
C ALA A 258 7.30 0.77 21.11
N LEU A 259 6.12 0.40 20.57
CA LEU A 259 5.72 -1.01 20.36
C LEU A 259 6.52 -1.73 19.28
N ILE A 260 7.02 -1.00 18.26
CA ILE A 260 7.82 -1.58 17.18
C ILE A 260 9.33 -1.42 17.37
N LYS A 261 9.78 -0.96 18.53
CA LYS A 261 11.20 -0.67 18.77
C LYS A 261 12.12 -1.87 18.54
N SER A 262 11.64 -3.09 18.77
CA SER A 262 12.40 -4.33 18.55
C SER A 262 12.44 -4.79 17.09
N VAL A 263 11.62 -4.22 16.20
CA VAL A 263 11.57 -4.60 14.79
C VAL A 263 12.78 -4.05 14.06
N ARG A 264 13.46 -4.88 13.29
CA ARG A 264 14.70 -4.52 12.61
C ARG A 264 14.51 -3.43 11.56
N LEU A 265 13.56 -3.63 10.61
CA LEU A 265 13.22 -2.64 9.59
C LEU A 265 11.87 -2.00 9.92
N ARG A 266 11.89 -0.78 10.40
CA ARG A 266 10.70 -0.08 10.87
C ARG A 266 10.70 1.39 10.48
N PRO A 267 9.52 2.00 10.28
CA PRO A 267 9.44 3.44 10.07
C PRO A 267 9.90 4.21 11.32
N GLU A 268 10.61 5.31 11.07
CA GLU A 268 11.01 6.30 12.08
C GLU A 268 10.28 7.60 11.80
N TRP A 269 8.99 7.62 12.12
CA TRP A 269 8.19 8.82 11.87
C TRP A 269 8.57 9.96 12.82
N SER A 270 9.18 11.02 12.30
CA SER A 270 9.22 12.30 13.00
C SER A 270 7.80 12.80 13.27
N LYS A 271 7.64 13.76 14.20
CA LYS A 271 6.31 14.32 14.46
C LYS A 271 5.73 14.95 13.19
N GLN A 272 6.52 15.74 12.48
CA GLN A 272 6.10 16.46 11.28
C GLN A 272 5.75 15.50 10.13
N GLU A 273 6.57 14.47 9.90
CA GLU A 273 6.31 13.45 8.88
C GLU A 273 5.00 12.70 9.16
N PHE A 274 4.81 12.27 10.41
CA PHE A 274 3.60 11.56 10.80
C PHE A 274 2.35 12.43 10.68
N GLU A 275 2.40 13.68 11.09
CA GLU A 275 1.29 14.62 10.95
C GLU A 275 0.92 14.84 9.48
N TRP A 276 1.92 14.98 8.61
CA TRP A 276 1.70 15.09 7.17
C TRP A 276 1.05 13.81 6.60
N LEU A 277 1.61 12.62 6.88
CA LEU A 277 1.04 11.34 6.44
C LEU A 277 -0.40 11.16 6.93
N TYR A 278 -0.65 11.46 8.20
CA TYR A 278 -1.98 11.37 8.80
C TYR A 278 -2.98 12.33 8.15
N LEU A 279 -2.56 13.56 7.88
CA LEU A 279 -3.37 14.57 7.20
C LEU A 279 -3.71 14.11 5.77
N MET A 280 -2.72 13.68 5.00
CA MET A 280 -2.92 13.18 3.64
C MET A 280 -3.84 11.95 3.61
N ALA A 281 -3.64 11.01 4.52
CA ALA A 281 -4.51 9.84 4.67
C ALA A 281 -5.95 10.25 5.04
N SER A 282 -6.12 11.25 5.90
CA SER A 282 -7.46 11.73 6.32
C SER A 282 -8.28 12.35 5.19
N ARG A 283 -7.64 12.79 4.11
CA ARG A 283 -8.31 13.31 2.89
C ARG A 283 -8.99 12.21 2.08
N ASN A 284 -8.63 10.94 2.29
CA ASN A 284 -9.22 9.83 1.54
C ASN A 284 -10.59 9.44 2.10
N HIS A 285 -11.62 10.18 1.71
CA HIS A 285 -13.01 9.96 2.15
C HIS A 285 -13.62 8.66 1.58
N THR A 286 -13.10 8.16 0.45
CA THR A 286 -13.55 6.90 -0.15
C THR A 286 -13.24 5.69 0.72
N LEU A 287 -12.13 5.71 1.47
CA LEU A 287 -11.81 4.69 2.46
C LEU A 287 -12.65 4.82 3.73
N GLY A 288 -13.11 6.02 4.06
CA GLY A 288 -13.93 6.31 5.23
C GLY A 288 -13.24 7.24 6.23
N LYS A 289 -13.69 7.21 7.49
CA LYS A 289 -13.11 8.06 8.54
C LYS A 289 -11.90 7.38 9.18
N LEU A 290 -10.75 8.02 9.12
CA LEU A 290 -9.53 7.57 9.78
C LEU A 290 -9.65 7.71 11.30
N LYS A 291 -9.30 6.68 12.04
CA LYS A 291 -9.33 6.65 13.51
C LYS A 291 -8.14 5.88 14.07
N THR A 292 -7.70 6.29 15.24
CA THR A 292 -6.60 5.70 16.00
C THR A 292 -7.06 5.27 17.39
N TYR A 293 -6.55 4.12 17.83
CA TYR A 293 -6.93 3.48 19.07
C TYR A 293 -5.72 2.97 19.85
N LEU A 294 -5.81 3.03 21.18
CA LEU A 294 -4.91 2.32 22.10
C LEU A 294 -5.65 1.12 22.68
N VAL A 295 -4.90 0.06 22.92
CA VAL A 295 -5.39 -1.16 23.57
C VAL A 295 -4.60 -1.36 24.85
N SER A 296 -5.31 -1.41 25.97
CA SER A 296 -4.73 -1.63 27.29
C SER A 296 -5.21 -2.96 27.88
N SER A 297 -4.37 -3.60 28.67
CA SER A 297 -4.71 -4.75 29.48
C SER A 297 -5.55 -4.33 30.71
N GLU A 298 -6.04 -5.28 31.49
CA GLU A 298 -6.83 -5.03 32.71
C GLU A 298 -6.13 -4.15 33.73
N ASN A 299 -4.81 -4.31 33.86
CA ASN A 299 -4.00 -3.52 34.78
C ASN A 299 -3.64 -2.12 34.23
N GLY A 300 -4.21 -1.70 33.09
CA GLY A 300 -4.00 -0.40 32.50
C GLY A 300 -2.72 -0.27 31.66
N THR A 301 -1.92 -1.32 31.52
CA THR A 301 -0.72 -1.29 30.66
C THR A 301 -1.13 -1.29 29.19
N THR A 302 -0.60 -0.37 28.41
CA THR A 302 -0.82 -0.35 26.95
C THR A 302 -0.09 -1.52 26.30
N ILE A 303 -0.84 -2.41 25.66
CA ILE A 303 -0.35 -3.63 25.00
C ILE A 303 -0.44 -3.56 23.48
N GLY A 304 -1.09 -2.55 22.92
CA GLY A 304 -1.20 -2.39 21.48
C GLY A 304 -1.77 -1.06 21.07
N ALA A 305 -1.68 -0.79 19.78
CA ALA A 305 -2.31 0.35 19.12
C ALA A 305 -2.74 -0.06 17.70
N PHE A 306 -3.85 0.49 17.21
CA PHE A 306 -4.24 0.27 15.81
C PHE A 306 -4.87 1.50 15.18
N MET A 307 -4.72 1.58 13.85
CA MET A 307 -5.26 2.63 13.00
C MET A 307 -6.16 2.01 11.95
N VAL A 308 -7.32 2.62 11.72
CA VAL A 308 -8.33 2.09 10.80
C VAL A 308 -9.02 3.18 10.00
N TYR A 309 -9.56 2.80 8.84
CA TYR A 309 -10.66 3.53 8.21
C TYR A 309 -11.99 2.86 8.55
N GLU A 310 -12.94 3.64 9.04
CA GLU A 310 -14.33 3.22 9.26
C GLU A 310 -15.23 3.79 8.16
N LYS A 311 -15.75 2.93 7.30
CA LYS A 311 -16.65 3.32 6.20
C LYS A 311 -18.12 3.22 6.61
N ALA A 312 -18.94 4.16 6.13
CA ALA A 312 -20.37 4.23 6.45
C ALA A 312 -21.15 2.94 6.13
N GLN A 313 -20.74 2.19 5.09
CA GLN A 313 -21.29 0.87 4.74
C GLN A 313 -20.85 -0.26 5.69
N ARG A 314 -20.35 0.08 6.86
CA ARG A 314 -19.90 -0.87 7.89
C ARG A 314 -18.79 -1.82 7.45
N THR A 315 -17.86 -1.30 6.65
CA THR A 315 -16.56 -1.92 6.38
C THR A 315 -15.50 -1.21 7.21
N VAL A 316 -14.68 -1.96 7.93
CA VAL A 316 -13.47 -1.44 8.58
C VAL A 316 -12.24 -1.93 7.84
N ARG A 317 -11.33 -1.01 7.52
CA ARG A 317 -10.04 -1.34 6.95
C ARG A 317 -8.95 -1.08 8.00
N LEU A 318 -8.27 -2.14 8.39
CA LEU A 318 -7.10 -2.05 9.25
C LEU A 318 -5.93 -1.51 8.44
N MET A 319 -5.36 -0.41 8.91
CA MET A 319 -4.17 0.23 8.33
C MET A 319 -2.91 -0.22 9.05
N HIS A 320 -2.92 -0.15 10.37
CA HIS A 320 -1.84 -0.59 11.23
C HIS A 320 -2.40 -1.27 12.48
N LEU A 321 -1.70 -2.30 12.92
CA LEU A 321 -1.87 -2.86 14.25
C LEU A 321 -0.48 -3.18 14.83
N PHE A 322 -0.13 -2.49 15.89
CA PHE A 322 1.14 -2.62 16.57
C PHE A 322 0.95 -3.23 17.94
N ALA A 323 1.74 -4.23 18.23
CA ALA A 323 1.81 -4.88 19.54
C ALA A 323 3.16 -5.63 19.65
N PRO A 324 3.66 -5.92 20.85
CA PRO A 324 4.69 -6.91 21.07
C PRO A 324 4.22 -8.28 20.55
N ASP A 325 5.14 -9.14 20.08
CA ASP A 325 4.78 -10.44 19.46
C ASP A 325 3.90 -11.30 20.39
N ALA A 326 4.18 -11.28 21.70
CA ALA A 326 3.40 -12.00 22.72
C ALA A 326 1.95 -11.49 22.85
N GLU A 327 1.66 -10.26 22.46
CA GLU A 327 0.35 -9.62 22.59
C GLU A 327 -0.39 -9.49 21.26
N LEU A 328 0.24 -9.79 20.12
CA LEU A 328 -0.35 -9.64 18.79
C LEU A 328 -1.71 -10.33 18.68
N GLN A 329 -1.79 -11.60 19.08
CA GLN A 329 -3.03 -12.38 19.05
C GLN A 329 -4.14 -11.72 19.88
N ARG A 330 -3.81 -11.24 21.08
CA ARG A 330 -4.75 -10.59 21.98
C ARG A 330 -5.25 -9.26 21.43
N VAL A 331 -4.36 -8.46 20.82
CA VAL A 331 -4.72 -7.16 20.22
C VAL A 331 -5.55 -7.35 18.95
N TYR A 332 -5.21 -8.33 18.07
CA TYR A 332 -6.04 -8.67 16.92
C TYR A 332 -7.44 -9.13 17.33
N ARG A 333 -7.53 -9.97 18.35
CA ARG A 333 -8.82 -10.40 18.89
C ARG A 333 -9.63 -9.21 19.40
N ALA A 334 -9.03 -8.32 20.20
CA ALA A 334 -9.68 -7.13 20.69
C ALA A 334 -10.19 -6.22 19.55
N PHE A 335 -9.40 -6.06 18.50
CA PHE A 335 -9.79 -5.37 17.28
C PHE A 335 -11.02 -6.02 16.62
N PHE A 336 -11.00 -7.33 16.40
CA PHE A 336 -12.13 -8.04 15.78
C PHE A 336 -13.39 -7.99 16.65
N ASP A 337 -13.26 -8.18 17.96
CA ASP A 337 -14.38 -8.08 18.93
C ASP A 337 -15.03 -6.69 18.89
N LEU A 338 -14.23 -5.63 18.89
CA LEU A 338 -14.74 -4.25 18.83
C LEU A 338 -15.63 -4.02 17.60
N TYR A 339 -15.17 -4.46 16.43
CA TYR A 339 -15.90 -4.19 15.16
C TYR A 339 -17.08 -5.13 14.95
N ASP A 340 -17.04 -6.34 15.49
CA ASP A 340 -18.21 -7.22 15.56
C ASP A 340 -19.31 -6.61 16.46
N GLN A 341 -18.94 -6.14 17.65
CA GLN A 341 -19.86 -5.49 18.60
C GLN A 341 -20.42 -4.17 18.05
N LYS A 342 -19.62 -3.37 17.37
CA LYS A 342 -20.08 -2.14 16.68
C LYS A 342 -21.00 -2.41 15.50
N GLY A 343 -21.20 -3.67 15.10
CA GLY A 343 -22.11 -4.03 14.05
C GLY A 343 -21.56 -3.86 12.63
N PHE A 344 -20.24 -3.87 12.45
CA PHE A 344 -19.64 -3.85 11.11
C PHE A 344 -19.93 -5.14 10.35
N CYS A 345 -19.94 -5.05 9.01
CA CYS A 345 -20.23 -6.22 8.15
C CYS A 345 -18.97 -7.02 7.86
N THR A 346 -17.86 -6.34 7.67
CA THR A 346 -16.57 -6.97 7.34
C THR A 346 -15.39 -6.12 7.82
N ALA A 347 -14.28 -6.80 8.17
CA ALA A 347 -12.98 -6.21 8.36
C ALA A 347 -12.04 -6.66 7.25
N ILE A 348 -11.16 -5.75 6.79
CA ILE A 348 -10.20 -5.97 5.71
C ILE A 348 -8.85 -5.42 6.16
N GLY A 349 -7.76 -6.08 5.82
CA GLY A 349 -6.41 -5.56 6.06
C GLY A 349 -5.37 -6.21 5.14
N VAL A 350 -4.20 -5.60 5.07
CA VAL A 350 -3.05 -6.17 4.40
C VAL A 350 -2.37 -7.18 5.33
N MET A 351 -1.80 -8.23 4.76
CA MET A 351 -1.05 -9.21 5.53
C MET A 351 0.29 -8.62 5.96
N GLU A 352 0.50 -8.53 7.24
CA GLU A 352 1.82 -8.31 7.83
C GLU A 352 2.42 -9.65 8.22
N GLN A 353 3.67 -9.90 7.84
CA GLN A 353 4.29 -11.22 8.06
C GLN A 353 4.38 -11.58 9.55
N ARG A 354 4.67 -10.60 10.41
CA ARG A 354 4.67 -10.77 11.88
C ARG A 354 3.30 -11.17 12.44
N ALA A 355 2.22 -10.73 11.81
CA ALA A 355 0.85 -11.00 12.24
C ALA A 355 0.31 -12.35 11.71
N PHE A 356 1.07 -13.07 10.88
CA PHE A 356 0.58 -14.27 10.19
C PHE A 356 -0.02 -15.29 11.18
N MET A 357 0.72 -15.67 12.23
CA MET A 357 0.23 -16.63 13.22
C MET A 357 -1.00 -16.13 13.94
N ALA A 358 -0.99 -14.88 14.42
CA ALA A 358 -2.14 -14.27 15.10
C ALA A 358 -3.40 -14.19 14.22
N LEU A 359 -3.22 -14.01 12.91
CA LEU A 359 -4.32 -13.98 11.95
C LEU A 359 -4.83 -15.36 11.58
N THR A 360 -3.95 -16.36 11.40
CA THR A 360 -4.35 -17.73 11.03
C THR A 360 -5.14 -18.44 12.13
N GLU A 361 -4.96 -18.04 13.38
CA GLU A 361 -5.77 -18.54 14.51
C GLU A 361 -7.19 -17.96 14.54
N GLN A 362 -7.46 -16.92 13.75
CA GLN A 362 -8.79 -16.33 13.67
C GLN A 362 -9.71 -17.17 12.78
N THR A 363 -10.93 -17.42 13.25
CA THR A 363 -11.94 -18.14 12.47
C THR A 363 -12.48 -17.29 11.33
N ARG A 364 -12.85 -17.92 10.21
CA ARG A 364 -13.50 -17.26 9.05
C ARG A 364 -12.68 -16.11 8.45
N LEU A 365 -11.36 -16.22 8.46
CA LEU A 365 -10.48 -15.30 7.78
C LEU A 365 -10.17 -15.85 6.37
N PHE A 366 -10.34 -15.00 5.36
CA PHE A 366 -10.09 -15.34 3.97
C PHE A 366 -8.91 -14.52 3.46
N PHE A 367 -7.99 -15.16 2.76
CA PHE A 367 -6.84 -14.50 2.15
C PHE A 367 -6.99 -14.48 0.63
N LYS A 368 -6.61 -13.38 0.02
CA LYS A 368 -6.54 -13.24 -1.44
C LYS A 368 -5.31 -12.44 -1.85
N ALA A 369 -4.72 -12.80 -2.99
CA ALA A 369 -3.76 -11.93 -3.65
C ALA A 369 -4.48 -10.70 -4.20
N ASN A 370 -3.93 -9.51 -3.96
CA ASN A 370 -4.53 -8.26 -4.41
C ASN A 370 -3.62 -7.56 -5.42
N SER A 371 -2.37 -7.40 -5.08
CA SER A 371 -1.35 -6.68 -5.82
C SER A 371 -0.01 -7.38 -5.61
N TYR A 372 1.08 -6.79 -6.10
CA TYR A 372 2.43 -7.31 -5.87
C TYR A 372 3.21 -6.33 -5.00
N PHE A 373 3.85 -6.86 -3.96
CA PHE A 373 4.84 -6.12 -3.20
C PHE A 373 6.21 -6.29 -3.86
N CYS A 374 6.79 -5.17 -4.27
CA CYS A 374 8.10 -5.12 -4.93
C CYS A 374 9.06 -4.30 -4.09
N VAL A 375 10.31 -4.77 -3.93
CA VAL A 375 11.37 -4.04 -3.23
C VAL A 375 12.67 -4.07 -4.02
N SER A 376 13.39 -2.96 -4.03
CA SER A 376 14.72 -2.84 -4.62
C SER A 376 15.65 -2.12 -3.63
N THR A 377 16.79 -2.72 -3.34
CA THR A 377 17.85 -2.17 -2.50
C THR A 377 19.15 -2.91 -2.76
N GLN A 378 20.27 -2.27 -2.46
CA GLN A 378 21.59 -2.88 -2.38
C GLN A 378 22.00 -3.21 -0.95
N ASN A 379 21.17 -2.87 0.05
CA ASN A 379 21.42 -3.12 1.46
C ASN A 379 20.99 -4.54 1.83
N GLU A 380 21.94 -5.39 2.16
CA GLU A 380 21.70 -6.81 2.51
C GLU A 380 20.93 -6.94 3.83
N ALA A 381 21.15 -6.06 4.81
CA ALA A 381 20.43 -6.10 6.08
C ALA A 381 18.93 -5.83 5.88
N VAL A 382 18.57 -4.90 4.97
CA VAL A 382 17.19 -4.64 4.58
C VAL A 382 16.57 -5.87 3.93
N LEU A 383 17.28 -6.53 3.00
CA LEU A 383 16.78 -7.73 2.34
C LEU A 383 16.61 -8.90 3.32
N ASP A 384 17.54 -9.09 4.23
CA ASP A 384 17.47 -10.11 5.27
C ASP A 384 16.30 -9.88 6.23
N ALA A 385 16.12 -8.65 6.73
CA ALA A 385 14.98 -8.28 7.56
C ALA A 385 13.64 -8.55 6.86
N ILE A 386 13.52 -8.18 5.58
CA ILE A 386 12.32 -8.43 4.79
C ILE A 386 12.06 -9.94 4.59
N GLN A 387 13.08 -10.72 4.29
CA GLN A 387 12.96 -12.16 4.09
C GLN A 387 12.55 -12.90 5.37
N LYS A 388 13.03 -12.43 6.52
CA LYS A 388 12.68 -12.97 7.85
C LYS A 388 11.32 -12.46 8.35
N GLY A 389 10.73 -11.46 7.68
CA GLY A 389 9.48 -10.85 8.11
C GLY A 389 9.62 -9.93 9.32
N ASP A 390 10.83 -9.54 9.67
CA ASP A 390 11.12 -8.62 10.78
C ASP A 390 11.07 -7.17 10.30
N VAL A 391 9.90 -6.81 9.78
CA VAL A 391 9.64 -5.54 9.11
C VAL A 391 8.27 -4.98 9.44
N VAL A 392 8.14 -3.66 9.35
CA VAL A 392 6.86 -2.95 9.34
C VAL A 392 6.71 -2.26 7.99
N PHE A 393 5.79 -2.79 7.18
CA PHE A 393 5.27 -2.16 5.98
C PHE A 393 3.74 -2.00 6.11
N GLY A 394 3.13 -1.32 5.16
CA GLY A 394 1.68 -1.14 5.14
C GLY A 394 1.22 0.13 5.84
N GLY A 395 -0.09 0.33 5.93
CA GLY A 395 -0.71 1.48 6.55
C GLY A 395 -0.19 2.81 6.01
N LEU A 396 0.30 3.70 6.88
CA LEU A 396 0.90 4.98 6.47
C LEU A 396 2.25 4.81 5.78
N ALA A 397 2.94 3.67 5.97
CA ALA A 397 4.14 3.29 5.25
C ALA A 397 3.81 2.47 3.98
N SER A 398 2.69 2.80 3.30
CA SER A 398 2.22 2.17 2.06
C SER A 398 1.43 3.16 1.22
N GLU A 399 1.15 2.83 -0.05
CA GLU A 399 0.34 3.74 -0.89
C GLU A 399 -1.17 3.56 -0.67
N THR A 400 -1.60 2.59 0.14
CA THR A 400 -3.02 2.21 0.30
C THR A 400 -3.91 3.28 0.91
N TRP A 401 -3.34 4.30 1.56
CA TRP A 401 -4.05 5.47 2.06
C TRP A 401 -4.24 6.56 1.00
N SER A 402 -3.45 6.52 -0.06
CA SER A 402 -3.45 7.54 -1.11
C SER A 402 -4.77 7.56 -1.88
N GLN A 403 -5.26 8.76 -2.21
CA GLN A 403 -6.42 8.96 -3.09
C GLN A 403 -6.18 8.41 -4.50
N LEU A 404 -4.90 8.24 -4.93
CA LEU A 404 -4.55 7.66 -6.22
C LEU A 404 -5.06 6.22 -6.40
N THR A 405 -5.32 5.52 -5.30
CA THR A 405 -5.80 4.13 -5.32
C THR A 405 -7.32 4.00 -5.24
N THR A 406 -8.04 5.09 -5.00
CA THR A 406 -9.47 5.05 -4.66
C THR A 406 -10.36 6.07 -5.36
N ASP A 407 -9.88 7.29 -5.55
CA ASP A 407 -10.72 8.41 -5.95
C ASP A 407 -10.50 8.80 -7.43
N TYR A 408 -9.42 8.31 -8.01
CA TYR A 408 -9.03 8.60 -9.38
C TYR A 408 -8.89 7.35 -10.24
#